data_a92e94298fb88dfa2578a8361ed98044
#
_entry.id   a92e94298fb88dfa2578a8361ed98044
#
_cell.length_a   1.000
_cell.length_b   1.000
_cell.length_c   1.000
_cell.angle_alpha   90.00
_cell.angle_beta   90.00
_cell.angle_gamma   90.00
#
_symmetry.space_group_name_H-M   'P 1'
#
loop_
_entity.id
_entity.type
_entity.pdbx_description
1 polymer ?
#
loop_
_entity_poly.entity_id
_entity_poly.type
_entity_poly.pdbx_seq_one_letter_code
_entity_poly.pdbx_strand_id
1 'polypeptide(L)'
;EDAMEPMIDRIGGEERVQLLVNHFYDLIETLPQGAAIMAMHQRGHGLSHVRPEQFNFLCGFFGGRRYYHEAHGHMNLREIHAHVEIRRQDAEDWLAVMDRAMTETGVAEKERAEIMATFRRAALMLVNAGG
;
A
#
# COMPACT_ATOMS: atom_id res chain seq x y z
N GLU A 1 -15.74 -21.47 4.26
CA GLU A 1 -14.94 -21.80 3.13
C GLU A 1 -14.36 -20.56 2.55
N ASP A 2 -15.11 -19.93 1.64
CA ASP A 2 -14.59 -18.71 1.05
C ASP A 2 -14.27 -17.67 2.09
N ALA A 3 -15.04 -17.62 3.19
CA ALA A 3 -14.81 -16.67 4.25
C ALA A 3 -13.48 -16.92 4.97
N MET A 4 -12.95 -18.13 4.85
CA MET A 4 -11.69 -18.49 5.46
C MET A 4 -10.50 -18.27 4.54
N GLU A 5 -10.75 -17.98 3.28
CA GLU A 5 -9.69 -17.79 2.32
C GLU A 5 -9.00 -16.44 2.54
N PRO A 6 -7.67 -16.39 2.63
CA PRO A 6 -6.99 -15.10 2.78
C PRO A 6 -7.21 -14.19 1.58
N MET A 7 -7.21 -12.90 1.83
CA MET A 7 -7.45 -11.92 0.78
C MET A 7 -6.49 -12.09 -0.40
N ILE A 8 -5.21 -12.43 -0.13
CA ILE A 8 -4.25 -12.58 -1.20
C ILE A 8 -4.68 -13.63 -2.23
N ASP A 9 -5.26 -14.74 -1.76
CA ASP A 9 -5.74 -15.78 -2.65
C ASP A 9 -6.98 -15.35 -3.41
N ARG A 10 -7.81 -14.53 -2.78
CA ARG A 10 -9.05 -14.04 -3.39
C ARG A 10 -8.77 -13.07 -4.54
N ILE A 11 -7.66 -12.37 -4.51
CA ILE A 11 -7.35 -11.37 -5.54
C ILE A 11 -6.43 -11.91 -6.64
N GLY A 12 -5.88 -13.12 -6.48
CA GLY A 12 -5.05 -13.73 -7.52
C GLY A 12 -3.62 -14.03 -7.12
N GLY A 13 -3.32 -14.03 -5.81
CA GLY A 13 -2.01 -14.46 -5.32
C GLY A 13 -0.93 -13.41 -5.43
N GLU A 14 0.30 -13.84 -5.17
CA GLU A 14 1.46 -12.94 -5.19
C GLU A 14 1.67 -12.27 -6.54
N GLU A 15 1.31 -12.97 -7.60
CA GLU A 15 1.42 -12.41 -8.94
C GLU A 15 0.57 -11.15 -9.09
N ARG A 16 -0.65 -11.18 -8.54
CA ARG A 16 -1.51 -10.00 -8.55
C ARG A 16 -0.93 -8.88 -7.70
N VAL A 17 -0.36 -9.23 -6.54
CA VAL A 17 0.27 -8.23 -5.68
C VAL A 17 1.42 -7.54 -6.41
N GLN A 18 2.21 -8.30 -7.16
CA GLN A 18 3.32 -7.73 -7.91
C GLN A 18 2.82 -6.77 -8.99
N LEU A 19 1.78 -7.16 -9.71
CA LEU A 19 1.18 -6.30 -10.72
C LEU A 19 0.65 -5.01 -10.09
N LEU A 20 -0.01 -5.15 -8.96
CA LEU A 20 -0.58 -4.01 -8.25
C LEU A 20 0.50 -3.03 -7.80
N VAL A 21 1.56 -3.54 -7.19
CA VAL A 21 2.66 -2.70 -6.71
C VAL A 21 3.31 -1.95 -7.86
N ASN A 22 3.61 -2.65 -8.94
CA ASN A 22 4.24 -2.01 -10.09
C ASN A 22 3.35 -0.94 -10.69
N HIS A 23 2.08 -1.21 -10.84
CA HIS A 23 1.16 -0.23 -11.41
C HIS A 23 0.96 0.96 -10.48
N PHE A 24 0.89 0.71 -9.18
CA PHE A 24 0.77 1.79 -8.20
C PHE A 24 1.93 2.78 -8.33
N TYR A 25 3.16 2.29 -8.40
CA TYR A 25 4.31 3.18 -8.51
C TYR A 25 4.41 3.82 -9.90
N ASP A 26 3.97 3.13 -10.96
CA ASP A 26 3.88 3.74 -12.27
C ASP A 26 2.91 4.95 -12.24
N LEU A 27 1.77 4.79 -11.56
CA LEU A 27 0.81 5.89 -11.42
C LEU A 27 1.39 7.04 -10.60
N ILE A 28 2.13 6.74 -9.55
CA ILE A 28 2.78 7.78 -8.74
C ILE A 28 3.70 8.64 -9.61
N GLU A 29 4.38 8.01 -10.56
CA GLU A 29 5.31 8.74 -11.43
C GLU A 29 4.61 9.58 -12.48
N THR A 30 3.33 9.31 -12.75
CA THR A 30 2.63 9.97 -13.87
C THR A 30 1.46 10.84 -13.46
N LEU A 31 0.83 10.59 -12.31
CA LEU A 31 -0.34 11.35 -11.88
C LEU A 31 0.05 12.56 -11.03
N PRO A 32 -0.73 13.65 -11.11
CA PRO A 32 -0.46 14.82 -10.24
C PRO A 32 -0.48 14.47 -8.76
N GLN A 33 -1.40 13.60 -8.31
CA GLN A 33 -1.45 13.16 -6.93
C GLN A 33 -0.17 12.44 -6.51
N GLY A 34 0.52 11.82 -7.47
CA GLY A 34 1.75 11.11 -7.19
C GLY A 34 2.90 12.00 -6.79
N ALA A 35 2.88 13.27 -7.18
CA ALA A 35 3.99 14.17 -6.87
C ALA A 35 4.22 14.32 -5.38
N ALA A 36 3.16 14.47 -4.59
CA ALA A 36 3.28 14.59 -3.14
C ALA A 36 3.77 13.29 -2.51
N ILE A 37 3.26 12.16 -3.01
CA ILE A 37 3.68 10.85 -2.53
C ILE A 37 5.15 10.61 -2.85
N MET A 38 5.57 10.98 -4.05
CA MET A 38 6.96 10.88 -4.48
C MET A 38 7.86 11.70 -3.56
N ALA A 39 7.46 12.94 -3.29
CA ALA A 39 8.22 13.83 -2.41
C ALA A 39 8.34 13.25 -1.01
N MET A 40 7.27 12.64 -0.52
CA MET A 40 7.27 12.01 0.79
C MET A 40 8.28 10.87 0.85
N HIS A 41 8.35 10.04 -0.20
CA HIS A 41 9.33 8.97 -0.27
C HIS A 41 10.77 9.52 -0.28
N GLN A 42 10.98 10.61 -1.02
CA GLN A 42 12.31 11.21 -1.11
C GLN A 42 12.77 11.80 0.22
N ARG A 43 11.84 12.29 1.03
CA ARG A 43 12.15 12.79 2.38
C ARG A 43 12.50 11.65 3.34
N GLY A 44 12.01 10.41 3.02
CA GLY A 44 12.31 9.25 3.83
C GLY A 44 13.53 8.51 3.34
N HIS A 45 13.35 7.25 2.94
CA HIS A 45 14.46 6.39 2.52
C HIS A 45 14.73 6.41 1.02
N GLY A 46 14.02 7.23 0.27
CA GLY A 46 14.15 7.29 -1.17
C GLY A 46 13.32 6.25 -1.87
N LEU A 47 13.59 6.05 -3.16
CA LEU A 47 12.74 5.24 -4.03
C LEU A 47 13.34 3.91 -4.45
N SER A 48 14.62 3.66 -4.13
CA SER A 48 15.33 2.52 -4.70
C SER A 48 14.76 1.17 -4.28
N HIS A 49 14.14 1.09 -3.10
CA HIS A 49 13.65 -0.18 -2.58
C HIS A 49 12.15 -0.21 -2.37
N VAL A 50 11.42 0.82 -2.82
CA VAL A 50 10.00 0.92 -2.48
C VAL A 50 9.16 -0.19 -3.08
N ARG A 51 9.44 -0.59 -4.32
CA ARG A 51 8.63 -1.62 -4.96
C ARG A 51 8.76 -2.98 -4.29
N PRO A 52 9.99 -3.50 -4.06
CA PRO A 52 10.09 -4.77 -3.34
C PRO A 52 9.61 -4.69 -1.90
N GLU A 53 9.85 -3.59 -1.20
CA GLU A 53 9.36 -3.46 0.18
C GLU A 53 7.85 -3.41 0.24
N GLN A 54 7.21 -2.70 -0.67
CA GLN A 54 5.76 -2.65 -0.73
C GLN A 54 5.17 -4.02 -1.06
N PHE A 55 5.77 -4.73 -2.01
CA PHE A 55 5.36 -6.09 -2.33
C PHE A 55 5.44 -6.98 -1.09
N ASN A 56 6.57 -6.94 -0.40
CA ASN A 56 6.80 -7.77 0.77
C ASN A 56 5.78 -7.47 1.87
N PHE A 57 5.51 -6.19 2.09
CA PHE A 57 4.54 -5.78 3.11
C PHE A 57 3.12 -6.21 2.72
N LEU A 58 2.73 -5.96 1.49
CA LEU A 58 1.36 -6.24 1.06
C LEU A 58 1.04 -7.72 1.03
N CYS A 59 2.02 -8.58 0.69
CA CYS A 59 1.77 -10.02 0.74
C CYS A 59 1.33 -10.43 2.14
N GLY A 60 2.04 -9.97 3.16
CA GLY A 60 1.66 -10.27 4.54
C GLY A 60 0.38 -9.59 4.97
N PHE A 61 0.20 -8.33 4.54
CA PHE A 61 -0.99 -7.55 4.86
C PHE A 61 -2.26 -8.23 4.33
N PHE A 62 -2.17 -8.86 3.18
CA PHE A 62 -3.30 -9.58 2.57
C PHE A 62 -3.42 -11.03 3.05
N GLY A 63 -2.65 -11.41 4.06
CA GLY A 63 -2.77 -12.74 4.67
C GLY A 63 -1.91 -13.81 4.03
N GLY A 64 -0.97 -13.43 3.16
CA GLY A 64 -0.02 -14.36 2.59
C GLY A 64 1.27 -14.42 3.38
N ARG A 65 2.35 -14.80 2.71
CA ARG A 65 3.65 -14.91 3.36
C ARG A 65 4.12 -13.54 3.84
N ARG A 66 4.60 -13.50 5.06
CA ARG A 66 4.99 -12.24 5.71
C ARG A 66 6.46 -11.91 5.44
N TYR A 67 6.79 -11.70 4.18
CA TYR A 67 8.16 -11.39 3.78
C TYR A 67 8.74 -10.20 4.53
N TYR A 68 7.93 -9.15 4.72
CA TYR A 68 8.40 -7.96 5.42
C TYR A 68 8.75 -8.27 6.86
N HIS A 69 7.88 -9.03 7.54
CA HIS A 69 8.14 -9.44 8.92
C HIS A 69 9.40 -10.31 9.00
N GLU A 70 9.58 -11.21 8.04
CA GLU A 70 10.78 -12.07 8.02
C GLU A 70 12.05 -11.26 7.91
N ALA A 71 12.02 -10.18 7.13
CA ALA A 71 13.20 -9.35 6.89
C ALA A 71 13.47 -8.35 8.00
N HIS A 72 12.42 -7.79 8.60
CA HIS A 72 12.55 -6.66 9.51
C HIS A 72 12.11 -6.95 10.95
N GLY A 73 11.52 -8.11 11.21
CA GLY A 73 11.10 -8.50 12.55
C GLY A 73 9.77 -7.93 13.01
N HIS A 74 9.10 -7.12 12.19
CA HIS A 74 7.80 -6.56 12.52
C HIS A 74 7.09 -6.08 11.26
N MET A 75 5.81 -5.71 11.41
CA MET A 75 5.02 -5.07 10.38
C MET A 75 4.29 -3.85 10.98
N ASN A 76 4.95 -3.11 11.84
CA ASN A 76 4.37 -1.98 12.54
C ASN A 76 4.40 -0.75 11.64
N LEU A 77 3.24 -0.35 11.12
CA LEU A 77 3.14 0.76 10.17
C LEU A 77 3.58 2.09 10.78
N ARG A 78 3.27 2.33 12.04
CA ARG A 78 3.69 3.57 12.70
C ARG A 78 5.20 3.66 12.79
N GLU A 79 5.84 2.54 13.11
CA GLU A 79 7.29 2.49 13.22
C GLU A 79 7.95 2.67 11.85
N ILE A 80 7.39 2.00 10.83
CA ILE A 80 7.89 2.11 9.47
C ILE A 80 7.85 3.56 8.98
N HIS A 81 6.83 4.32 9.36
CA HIS A 81 6.61 5.69 8.89
C HIS A 81 6.99 6.76 9.91
N ALA A 82 7.62 6.39 11.02
CA ALA A 82 7.89 7.34 12.10
C ALA A 82 8.77 8.51 11.66
N HIS A 83 9.61 8.31 10.67
CA HIS A 83 10.55 9.33 10.20
C HIS A 83 9.97 10.22 9.10
N VAL A 84 8.70 10.06 8.76
CA VAL A 84 8.09 10.77 7.64
C VAL A 84 6.88 11.55 8.13
N GLU A 85 6.81 12.82 7.75
CA GLU A 85 5.63 13.63 8.03
C GLU A 85 4.51 13.23 7.09
N ILE A 86 3.35 12.85 7.64
CA ILE A 86 2.20 12.41 6.85
C ILE A 86 1.00 13.29 7.23
N ARG A 87 0.49 14.04 6.26
CA ARG A 87 -0.69 14.89 6.42
C ARG A 87 -1.92 14.13 5.95
N ARG A 88 -3.08 14.62 6.33
CA ARG A 88 -4.33 14.01 5.89
C ARG A 88 -4.43 13.94 4.38
N GLN A 89 -4.02 15.01 3.69
CA GLN A 89 -4.07 15.04 2.23
C GLN A 89 -3.14 13.98 1.63
N ASP A 90 -1.97 13.75 2.25
CA ASP A 90 -1.06 12.72 1.79
C ASP A 90 -1.72 11.34 1.85
N ALA A 91 -2.43 11.06 2.94
CA ALA A 91 -3.15 9.80 3.10
C ALA A 91 -4.25 9.66 2.06
N GLU A 92 -5.01 10.73 1.80
CA GLU A 92 -6.08 10.68 0.82
C GLU A 92 -5.54 10.49 -0.60
N ASP A 93 -4.42 11.14 -0.92
CA ASP A 93 -3.79 10.96 -2.24
C ASP A 93 -3.32 9.52 -2.43
N TRP A 94 -2.69 8.95 -1.40
CA TRP A 94 -2.24 7.56 -1.45
C TRP A 94 -3.41 6.61 -1.68
N LEU A 95 -4.51 6.84 -0.95
CA LEU A 95 -5.70 6.00 -1.08
C LEU A 95 -6.30 6.09 -2.48
N ALA A 96 -6.35 7.29 -3.05
CA ALA A 96 -6.89 7.48 -4.39
C ALA A 96 -6.06 6.75 -5.44
N VAL A 97 -4.73 6.85 -5.35
CA VAL A 97 -3.86 6.17 -6.31
C VAL A 97 -3.95 4.65 -6.14
N MET A 98 -4.00 4.17 -4.90
CA MET A 98 -4.11 2.73 -4.66
C MET A 98 -5.44 2.17 -5.17
N ASP A 99 -6.54 2.89 -4.95
CA ASP A 99 -7.84 2.47 -5.45
C ASP A 99 -7.81 2.34 -6.99
N ARG A 100 -7.24 3.33 -7.65
CA ARG A 100 -7.12 3.31 -9.10
C ARG A 100 -6.22 2.16 -9.57
N ALA A 101 -5.11 1.94 -8.87
CA ALA A 101 -4.20 0.85 -9.21
C ALA A 101 -4.89 -0.50 -9.11
N MET A 102 -5.68 -0.71 -8.06
CA MET A 102 -6.43 -1.96 -7.91
C MET A 102 -7.45 -2.13 -9.01
N THR A 103 -8.17 -1.07 -9.34
CA THR A 103 -9.17 -1.11 -10.41
C THR A 103 -8.52 -1.48 -11.73
N GLU A 104 -7.42 -0.84 -12.05
CA GLU A 104 -6.77 -1.01 -13.36
C GLU A 104 -6.02 -2.34 -13.48
N THR A 105 -5.65 -2.96 -12.37
CA THR A 105 -5.01 -4.27 -12.40
C THR A 105 -6.00 -5.41 -12.20
N GLY A 106 -7.29 -5.13 -12.18
CA GLY A 106 -8.32 -6.15 -12.23
C GLY A 106 -8.74 -6.74 -10.89
N VAL A 107 -8.51 -6.04 -9.79
CA VAL A 107 -9.04 -6.49 -8.50
C VAL A 107 -10.55 -6.25 -8.51
N ALA A 108 -11.32 -7.31 -8.24
CA ALA A 108 -12.77 -7.24 -8.30
C ALA A 108 -13.33 -6.24 -7.28
N GLU A 109 -14.46 -5.64 -7.61
CA GLU A 109 -15.04 -4.58 -6.81
C GLU A 109 -15.27 -4.97 -5.36
N LYS A 110 -15.72 -6.18 -5.12
CA LYS A 110 -15.98 -6.66 -3.75
C LYS A 110 -14.71 -6.67 -2.92
N GLU A 111 -13.66 -7.28 -3.44
CA GLU A 111 -12.38 -7.35 -2.73
C GLU A 111 -11.75 -5.97 -2.60
N ARG A 112 -11.85 -5.16 -3.65
CA ARG A 112 -11.32 -3.80 -3.61
C ARG A 112 -11.98 -2.98 -2.51
N ALA A 113 -13.29 -3.09 -2.36
CA ALA A 113 -14.00 -2.35 -1.32
C ALA A 113 -13.53 -2.76 0.09
N GLU A 114 -13.34 -4.06 0.30
CA GLU A 114 -12.85 -4.55 1.59
C GLU A 114 -11.43 -4.07 1.87
N ILE A 115 -10.57 -4.15 0.86
CA ILE A 115 -9.19 -3.72 1.00
C ILE A 115 -9.12 -2.22 1.26
N MET A 116 -9.90 -1.44 0.52
CA MET A 116 -9.87 0.02 0.68
C MET A 116 -10.35 0.45 2.07
N ALA A 117 -11.34 -0.25 2.64
CA ALA A 117 -11.77 0.06 4.00
C ALA A 117 -10.63 -0.16 5.00
N THR A 118 -9.88 -1.23 4.85
CA THR A 118 -8.74 -1.53 5.72
C THR A 118 -7.60 -0.53 5.51
N PHE A 119 -7.29 -0.23 4.25
CA PHE A 119 -6.25 0.75 3.93
C PHE A 119 -6.59 2.13 4.48
N ARG A 120 -7.86 2.53 4.40
CA ARG A 120 -8.27 3.84 4.91
C ARG A 120 -8.04 3.94 6.42
N ARG A 121 -8.43 2.91 7.15
CA ARG A 121 -8.18 2.90 8.59
C ARG A 121 -6.69 3.00 8.90
N ALA A 122 -5.88 2.23 8.18
CA ALA A 122 -4.44 2.23 8.40
C ALA A 122 -3.80 3.57 8.01
N ALA A 123 -4.18 4.12 6.87
CA ALA A 123 -3.61 5.36 6.37
C ALA A 123 -3.95 6.54 7.29
N LEU A 124 -5.20 6.63 7.75
CA LEU A 124 -5.60 7.71 8.64
C LEU A 124 -4.93 7.59 10.00
N MET A 125 -4.65 6.36 10.44
CA MET A 125 -3.91 6.15 11.69
C MET A 125 -2.49 6.70 11.60
N LEU A 126 -1.92 6.77 10.38
CA LEU A 126 -0.55 7.23 10.17
C LEU A 126 -0.43 8.75 10.06
N VAL A 127 -1.55 9.47 9.95
CA VAL A 127 -1.50 10.94 9.89
C VAL A 127 -0.88 11.46 11.18
N ASN A 128 0.21 12.22 11.04
CA ASN A 128 0.98 12.69 12.18
C ASN A 128 1.32 14.18 12.08
N ALA A 129 0.80 14.87 11.08
CA ALA A 129 1.03 16.30 10.90
C ALA A 129 -0.31 17.02 10.82
N GLY A 130 -0.36 18.21 11.37
CA GLY A 130 -1.56 19.02 11.37
C GLY A 130 -1.91 19.56 9.98
N GLY A 131 -3.14 19.90 9.78
CA GLY A 131 -3.60 20.56 8.56
C GLY A 131 -4.17 19.65 7.53
#